data_223cb2b93c133158842921c14e5b4e16
#
_entry.id   223cb2b93c133158842921c14e5b4e16
#
_cell.length_a   1.000
_cell.length_b   1.000
_cell.length_c   1.000
_cell.angle_alpha   90.00
_cell.angle_beta   90.00
_cell.angle_gamma   90.00
#
_symmetry.space_group_name_H-M   'P 1'
#
loop_
_entity.id
_entity.type
_entity.pdbx_description
1 polymer ?
#
loop_
_entity_poly.entity_id
_entity_poly.type
_entity_poly.pdbx_seq_one_letter_code
_entity_poly.pdbx_strand_id
1 'polypeptide(L)'
;CSVGERAVLHPNVKLCPHKEIEPGATVKDSIIWGNQGRRSLFGRFGVSGIVNIDLTPEFAAKLSAALGAMLPKGCYVAINRDSHRSARMLKRALISGLPGTGINVWDLGTVAIPVLRHFVRQRKDTHAGIHVRLSPFDQRVVDIRIIDNQGLNLSATSVAPSWTRSA
;
A
#
# COMPACT_ATOMS: atom_id res chain seq x y z
N CYS A 1 -3.18 19.01 17.54
CA CYS A 1 -3.65 18.72 16.18
C CYS A 1 -3.09 19.79 15.24
N SER A 2 -2.61 19.39 14.10
CA SER A 2 -2.31 20.32 13.01
C SER A 2 -3.29 20.07 11.86
N VAL A 3 -3.75 21.14 11.25
CA VAL A 3 -4.65 21.10 10.08
C VAL A 3 -3.93 21.80 8.96
N GLY A 4 -3.72 21.06 7.86
CA GLY A 4 -3.06 21.59 6.68
C GLY A 4 -3.90 22.64 5.95
N GLU A 5 -3.26 23.48 5.15
CA GLU A 5 -3.95 24.51 4.36
C GLU A 5 -4.99 23.90 3.42
N ARG A 6 -6.13 24.57 3.29
CA ARG A 6 -7.26 24.17 2.43
C ARG A 6 -7.86 22.80 2.79
N ALA A 7 -7.62 22.28 4.00
CA ALA A 7 -8.34 21.13 4.48
C ALA A 7 -9.80 21.49 4.77
N VAL A 8 -10.72 20.60 4.37
CA VAL A 8 -12.17 20.78 4.59
C VAL A 8 -12.60 19.84 5.70
N LEU A 9 -13.10 20.39 6.79
CA LEU A 9 -13.69 19.64 7.91
C LEU A 9 -15.21 19.75 7.82
N HIS A 10 -15.89 18.61 7.81
CA HIS A 10 -17.36 18.60 7.88
C HIS A 10 -17.85 18.95 9.29
N PRO A 11 -19.09 19.49 9.41
CA PRO A 11 -19.67 19.81 10.71
C PRO A 11 -19.68 18.58 11.62
N ASN A 12 -19.48 18.82 12.93
CA ASN A 12 -19.48 17.82 14.01
C ASN A 12 -18.34 16.77 13.94
N VAL A 13 -17.30 16.96 13.12
CA VAL A 13 -16.10 16.11 13.14
C VAL A 13 -15.29 16.38 14.41
N LYS A 14 -14.98 15.33 15.17
CA LYS A 14 -14.11 15.38 16.36
C LYS A 14 -12.72 14.93 16.00
N LEU A 15 -11.72 15.74 16.31
CA LEU A 15 -10.31 15.41 16.14
C LEU A 15 -9.70 15.11 17.51
N CYS A 16 -9.17 13.93 17.72
CA CYS A 16 -8.43 13.59 18.92
C CYS A 16 -7.07 14.32 18.96
N PRO A 17 -6.47 14.52 20.15
CA PRO A 17 -5.14 15.12 20.29
C PRO A 17 -4.08 14.43 19.44
N HIS A 18 -3.08 15.20 19.00
CA HIS A 18 -1.95 14.71 18.18
C HIS A 18 -2.31 14.13 16.82
N LYS A 19 -3.41 14.55 16.21
CA LYS A 19 -3.77 14.23 14.82
C LYS A 19 -3.28 15.29 13.86
N GLU A 20 -2.85 14.85 12.67
CA GLU A 20 -2.45 15.72 11.57
C GLU A 20 -3.40 15.51 10.39
N ILE A 21 -3.83 16.61 9.78
CA ILE A 21 -4.63 16.60 8.56
C ILE A 21 -3.78 17.21 7.46
N GLU A 22 -3.59 16.46 6.39
CA GLU A 22 -2.81 16.93 5.24
C GLU A 22 -3.50 18.11 4.53
N PRO A 23 -2.71 19.01 3.90
CA PRO A 23 -3.27 20.10 3.10
C PRO A 23 -4.23 19.60 2.02
N GLY A 24 -5.40 20.21 1.92
CA GLY A 24 -6.44 19.87 0.95
C GLY A 24 -7.18 18.56 1.20
N ALA A 25 -7.01 17.94 2.37
CA ALA A 25 -7.78 16.75 2.76
C ALA A 25 -9.22 17.14 3.15
N THR A 26 -10.19 16.27 2.79
CA THR A 26 -11.59 16.41 3.21
C THR A 26 -11.90 15.38 4.27
N VAL A 27 -12.23 15.82 5.48
CA VAL A 27 -12.55 14.97 6.63
C VAL A 27 -14.05 14.97 6.85
N LYS A 28 -14.70 13.83 6.62
CA LYS A 28 -16.14 13.63 6.80
C LYS A 28 -16.50 13.00 8.14
N ASP A 29 -15.62 12.17 8.67
CA ASP A 29 -15.83 11.43 9.90
C ASP A 29 -14.84 11.86 10.99
N SER A 30 -15.22 11.64 12.26
CA SER A 30 -14.35 11.97 13.39
C SER A 30 -13.08 11.12 13.42
N ILE A 31 -11.92 11.76 13.55
CA ILE A 31 -10.62 11.08 13.64
C ILE A 31 -10.30 10.82 15.11
N ILE A 32 -10.76 9.67 15.59
CA ILE A 32 -10.53 9.21 16.97
C ILE A 32 -9.31 8.28 17.01
N TRP A 33 -9.26 7.30 16.09
CA TRP A 33 -8.16 6.35 15.92
C TRP A 33 -7.66 6.39 14.48
N GLY A 34 -6.35 6.14 14.28
CA GLY A 34 -5.75 6.10 12.94
C GLY A 34 -5.46 7.47 12.33
N ASN A 35 -5.14 7.48 11.05
CA ASN A 35 -4.68 8.64 10.29
C ASN A 35 -5.59 8.87 9.06
N GLN A 36 -6.87 9.14 9.30
CA GLN A 36 -7.87 9.32 8.23
C GLN A 36 -7.82 10.69 7.54
N GLY A 37 -7.00 11.60 8.04
CA GLY A 37 -6.84 12.96 7.46
C GLY A 37 -5.85 13.03 6.29
N ARG A 38 -5.59 11.94 5.58
CA ARG A 38 -4.68 11.91 4.44
C ARG A 38 -5.39 12.22 3.13
N ARG A 39 -4.78 13.09 2.33
CA ARG A 39 -5.23 13.38 0.97
C ARG A 39 -4.91 12.25 0.00
N SER A 40 -3.80 11.55 0.23
CA SER A 40 -3.30 10.50 -0.65
C SER A 40 -3.12 9.18 0.11
N LEU A 41 -3.55 8.08 -0.52
CA LEU A 41 -3.32 6.74 -0.03
C LEU A 41 -1.82 6.38 -0.02
N PHE A 42 -1.07 6.90 -1.00
CA PHE A 42 0.36 6.64 -1.17
C PHE A 42 1.19 7.77 -0.58
N GLY A 43 1.94 7.47 0.46
CA GLY A 43 2.97 8.34 1.02
C GLY A 43 4.35 8.05 0.40
N ARG A 44 5.39 8.69 0.98
CA ARG A 44 6.79 8.51 0.56
C ARG A 44 7.26 7.04 0.58
N PHE A 45 6.71 6.24 1.47
CA PHE A 45 7.11 4.83 1.67
C PHE A 45 6.07 3.83 1.15
N GLY A 46 5.14 4.24 0.29
CA GLY A 46 4.01 3.46 -0.16
C GLY A 46 2.77 3.69 0.71
N VAL A 47 1.97 2.67 0.94
CA VAL A 47 0.80 2.75 1.83
C VAL A 47 1.24 2.41 3.25
N SER A 48 1.15 3.37 4.16
CA SER A 48 1.55 3.19 5.56
C SER A 48 0.36 3.43 6.48
N GLY A 49 0.26 2.66 7.55
CA GLY A 49 -0.79 2.85 8.54
C GLY A 49 -0.67 1.93 9.75
N ILE A 50 -1.47 2.22 10.77
CA ILE A 50 -1.54 1.40 11.98
C ILE A 50 -2.31 0.12 11.67
N VAL A 51 -1.73 -1.03 12.04
CA VAL A 51 -2.33 -2.34 11.81
C VAL A 51 -3.65 -2.49 12.55
N ASN A 52 -4.65 -3.09 11.89
CA ASN A 52 -6.01 -3.30 12.37
C ASN A 52 -6.82 -2.00 12.66
N ILE A 53 -6.25 -0.84 12.36
CA ILE A 53 -6.94 0.46 12.44
C ILE A 53 -7.02 1.06 11.03
N ASP A 54 -5.87 1.44 10.46
CA ASP A 54 -5.79 1.99 9.10
C ASP A 54 -5.61 0.88 8.05
N LEU A 55 -4.76 -0.10 8.37
CA LEU A 55 -4.44 -1.25 7.53
C LEU A 55 -5.08 -2.52 8.08
N THR A 56 -6.31 -2.77 7.67
CA THR A 56 -7.03 -4.01 7.98
C THR A 56 -6.78 -5.07 6.90
N PRO A 57 -6.99 -6.37 7.18
CA PRO A 57 -6.94 -7.41 6.15
C PRO A 57 -7.88 -7.15 4.98
N GLU A 58 -9.07 -6.62 5.25
CA GLU A 58 -10.05 -6.24 4.23
C GLU A 58 -9.53 -5.12 3.32
N PHE A 59 -8.92 -4.08 3.91
CA PHE A 59 -8.28 -3.01 3.15
C PHE A 59 -7.16 -3.55 2.26
N ALA A 60 -6.31 -4.44 2.78
CA ALA A 60 -5.21 -5.05 2.04
C ALA A 60 -5.72 -5.89 0.85
N ALA A 61 -6.78 -6.67 1.03
CA ALA A 61 -7.40 -7.43 -0.04
C ALA A 61 -8.00 -6.52 -1.13
N LYS A 62 -8.67 -5.43 -0.75
CA LYS A 62 -9.19 -4.41 -1.70
C LYS A 62 -8.06 -3.70 -2.45
N LEU A 63 -6.97 -3.35 -1.75
CA LEU A 63 -5.80 -2.72 -2.36
C LEU A 63 -5.16 -3.62 -3.42
N SER A 64 -4.97 -4.89 -3.11
CA SER A 64 -4.38 -5.85 -4.05
C SER A 64 -5.30 -6.17 -5.23
N ALA A 65 -6.62 -6.24 -5.01
CA ALA A 65 -7.59 -6.39 -6.09
C ALA A 65 -7.59 -5.17 -7.02
N ALA A 66 -7.51 -3.96 -6.48
CA ALA A 66 -7.38 -2.74 -7.28
C ALA A 66 -6.08 -2.72 -8.11
N LEU A 67 -4.95 -3.13 -7.50
CA LEU A 67 -3.68 -3.29 -8.21
C LEU A 67 -3.80 -4.34 -9.33
N GLY A 68 -4.38 -5.50 -9.02
CA GLY A 68 -4.56 -6.57 -10.01
C GLY A 68 -5.44 -6.17 -11.18
N ALA A 69 -6.46 -5.33 -10.95
CA ALA A 69 -7.31 -4.81 -12.01
C ALA A 69 -6.57 -3.87 -13.00
N MET A 70 -5.46 -3.28 -12.56
CA MET A 70 -4.62 -2.41 -13.40
C MET A 70 -3.56 -3.17 -14.20
N LEU A 71 -3.31 -4.44 -13.88
CA LEU A 71 -2.27 -5.26 -14.48
C LEU A 71 -2.83 -6.14 -15.61
N PRO A 72 -1.99 -6.55 -16.58
CA PRO A 72 -2.39 -7.51 -17.59
C PRO A 72 -2.81 -8.84 -16.96
N LYS A 73 -3.92 -9.41 -17.43
CA LYS A 73 -4.40 -10.72 -16.94
C LYS A 73 -3.37 -11.81 -17.23
N GLY A 74 -3.21 -12.74 -16.30
CA GLY A 74 -2.28 -13.85 -16.41
C GLY A 74 -0.84 -13.52 -16.00
N CYS A 75 -0.50 -12.25 -15.74
CA CYS A 75 0.81 -11.89 -15.24
C CYS A 75 1.00 -12.29 -13.77
N TYR A 76 2.22 -12.15 -13.28
CA TYR A 76 2.59 -12.46 -11.91
C TYR A 76 2.89 -11.19 -11.11
N VAL A 77 2.55 -11.24 -9.83
CA VAL A 77 2.97 -10.27 -8.82
C VAL A 77 3.80 -11.00 -7.77
N ALA A 78 5.01 -10.52 -7.51
CA ALA A 78 5.87 -11.08 -6.48
C ALA A 78 5.58 -10.40 -5.13
N ILE A 79 5.37 -11.20 -4.10
CA ILE A 79 5.07 -10.69 -2.75
C ILE A 79 6.09 -11.24 -1.76
N ASN A 80 6.62 -10.35 -0.93
CA ASN A 80 7.42 -10.72 0.22
C ASN A 80 7.08 -9.88 1.46
N ARG A 81 7.64 -10.25 2.58
CA ARG A 81 7.44 -9.56 3.86
C ARG A 81 8.71 -9.59 4.72
N ASP A 82 8.69 -8.80 5.79
CA ASP A 82 9.59 -9.00 6.93
C ASP A 82 9.12 -10.14 7.85
N SER A 83 9.82 -10.38 8.95
CA SER A 83 9.51 -11.46 9.90
C SER A 83 8.33 -11.15 10.83
N HIS A 84 7.83 -9.92 10.87
CA HIS A 84 6.82 -9.49 11.82
C HIS A 84 5.43 -10.13 11.58
N ARG A 85 4.68 -10.37 12.67
CA ARG A 85 3.36 -11.03 12.60
C ARG A 85 2.33 -10.23 11.80
N SER A 86 2.31 -8.90 11.97
CA SER A 86 1.39 -8.01 11.25
C SER A 86 1.66 -8.01 9.75
N ALA A 87 2.93 -8.02 9.33
CA ALA A 87 3.31 -8.14 7.93
C ALA A 87 2.89 -9.49 7.35
N ARG A 88 2.92 -10.58 8.14
CA ARG A 88 2.41 -11.89 7.73
C ARG A 88 0.91 -11.86 7.46
N MET A 89 0.14 -11.25 8.34
CA MET A 89 -1.31 -11.14 8.20
C MET A 89 -1.68 -10.34 6.95
N LEU A 90 -1.11 -9.15 6.80
CA LEU A 90 -1.40 -8.28 5.65
C LEU A 90 -0.92 -8.90 4.33
N LYS A 91 0.24 -9.58 4.31
CA LYS A 91 0.69 -10.30 3.12
C LYS A 91 -0.32 -11.36 2.67
N ARG A 92 -0.88 -12.13 3.59
CA ARG A 92 -1.91 -13.14 3.27
C ARG A 92 -3.17 -12.51 2.69
N ALA A 93 -3.60 -11.39 3.25
CA ALA A 93 -4.73 -10.63 2.74
C ALA A 93 -4.47 -10.07 1.33
N LEU A 94 -3.27 -9.53 1.07
CA LEU A 94 -2.87 -9.09 -0.27
C LEU A 94 -2.87 -10.24 -1.28
N ILE A 95 -2.34 -11.41 -0.90
CA ILE A 95 -2.35 -12.60 -1.76
C ILE A 95 -3.78 -13.03 -2.10
N SER A 96 -4.72 -12.94 -1.17
CA SER A 96 -6.10 -13.37 -1.41
C SER A 96 -6.86 -12.50 -2.41
N GLY A 97 -6.50 -11.23 -2.54
CA GLY A 97 -7.19 -10.30 -3.45
C GLY A 97 -6.75 -10.38 -4.92
N LEU A 98 -5.54 -10.87 -5.21
CA LEU A 98 -4.98 -10.88 -6.57
C LEU A 98 -5.61 -11.94 -7.50
N PRO A 99 -5.80 -13.20 -7.09
CA PRO A 99 -6.31 -14.23 -7.99
C PRO A 99 -7.71 -13.93 -8.54
N GLY A 100 -8.55 -13.25 -7.76
CA GLY A 100 -9.87 -12.82 -8.21
C GLY A 100 -9.86 -11.87 -9.40
N THR A 101 -8.73 -11.22 -9.68
CA THR A 101 -8.52 -10.34 -10.84
C THR A 101 -7.79 -11.03 -12.00
N GLY A 102 -7.49 -12.33 -11.87
CA GLY A 102 -6.77 -13.11 -12.89
C GLY A 102 -5.25 -12.94 -12.84
N ILE A 103 -4.70 -12.51 -11.69
CA ILE A 103 -3.27 -12.32 -11.47
C ILE A 103 -2.70 -13.48 -10.66
N ASN A 104 -1.56 -14.00 -11.07
CA ASN A 104 -0.83 -15.03 -10.35
C ASN A 104 0.12 -14.41 -9.33
N VAL A 105 0.50 -15.18 -8.31
CA VAL A 105 1.34 -14.68 -7.21
C VAL A 105 2.58 -15.54 -7.02
N TRP A 106 3.75 -14.89 -6.98
CA TRP A 106 4.99 -15.47 -6.46
C TRP A 106 5.16 -15.09 -4.99
N ASP A 107 4.98 -16.05 -4.10
CA ASP A 107 5.25 -15.84 -2.67
C ASP A 107 6.73 -16.11 -2.38
N LEU A 108 7.50 -15.04 -2.20
CA LEU A 108 8.94 -15.11 -1.87
C LEU A 108 9.21 -15.28 -0.37
N GLY A 109 8.15 -15.39 0.45
CA GLY A 109 8.32 -15.57 1.89
C GLY A 109 8.89 -14.34 2.61
N THR A 110 9.94 -14.57 3.40
CA THR A 110 10.63 -13.53 4.18
C THR A 110 12.00 -13.27 3.58
N VAL A 111 12.08 -12.27 2.72
CA VAL A 111 13.33 -11.86 2.06
C VAL A 111 13.47 -10.33 2.08
N ALA A 112 14.68 -9.83 1.92
CA ALA A 112 14.94 -8.39 1.89
C ALA A 112 14.41 -7.75 0.60
N ILE A 113 14.07 -6.44 0.67
CA ILE A 113 13.61 -5.66 -0.48
C ILE A 113 14.51 -5.78 -1.73
N PRO A 114 15.85 -5.73 -1.64
CA PRO A 114 16.72 -5.87 -2.80
C PRO A 114 16.51 -7.18 -3.57
N VAL A 115 16.23 -8.27 -2.86
CA VAL A 115 15.92 -9.58 -3.46
C VAL A 115 14.62 -9.52 -4.27
N LEU A 116 13.56 -8.92 -3.70
CA LEU A 116 12.30 -8.71 -4.42
C LEU A 116 12.50 -7.87 -5.68
N ARG A 117 13.21 -6.75 -5.59
CA ARG A 117 13.51 -5.87 -6.74
C ARG A 117 14.26 -6.61 -7.84
N HIS A 118 15.27 -7.37 -7.47
CA HIS A 118 16.05 -8.18 -8.40
C HIS A 118 15.17 -9.23 -9.06
N PHE A 119 14.36 -9.96 -8.29
CA PHE A 119 13.44 -10.98 -8.79
C PHE A 119 12.46 -10.41 -9.83
N VAL A 120 11.83 -9.27 -9.51
CA VAL A 120 10.86 -8.62 -10.41
C VAL A 120 11.52 -8.16 -11.71
N ARG A 121 12.72 -7.58 -11.63
CA ARG A 121 13.45 -7.11 -12.83
C ARG A 121 13.91 -8.23 -13.75
N GLN A 122 14.23 -9.41 -13.22
CA GLN A 122 14.72 -10.54 -14.00
C GLN A 122 13.62 -11.33 -14.72
N ARG A 123 12.38 -11.25 -14.23
CA ARG A 123 11.27 -12.04 -14.75
C ARG A 123 10.34 -11.19 -15.61
N LYS A 124 10.27 -11.52 -16.90
CA LYS A 124 9.40 -10.82 -17.86
C LYS A 124 7.90 -11.04 -17.58
N ASP A 125 7.54 -12.14 -16.92
CA ASP A 125 6.18 -12.49 -16.54
C ASP A 125 5.70 -11.76 -15.28
N THR A 126 6.62 -11.16 -14.51
CA THR A 126 6.34 -10.47 -13.24
C THR A 126 6.26 -8.97 -13.47
N HIS A 127 5.07 -8.40 -13.27
CA HIS A 127 4.78 -7.00 -13.61
C HIS A 127 4.82 -6.07 -12.40
N ALA A 128 4.73 -6.61 -11.19
CA ALA A 128 4.82 -5.81 -9.97
C ALA A 128 5.38 -6.63 -8.81
N GLY A 129 5.86 -5.92 -7.79
CA GLY A 129 6.26 -6.49 -6.52
C GLY A 129 5.58 -5.79 -5.36
N ILE A 130 5.27 -6.52 -4.31
CA ILE A 130 4.71 -5.96 -3.08
C ILE A 130 5.59 -6.40 -1.90
N HIS A 131 6.05 -5.42 -1.13
CA HIS A 131 6.81 -5.66 0.10
C HIS A 131 6.05 -5.12 1.30
N VAL A 132 5.82 -5.99 2.28
CA VAL A 132 5.14 -5.65 3.53
C VAL A 132 6.16 -5.68 4.67
N ARG A 133 6.34 -4.57 5.35
CA ARG A 133 7.28 -4.46 6.45
C ARG A 133 6.74 -3.63 7.61
N LEU A 134 7.31 -3.84 8.78
CA LEU A 134 7.15 -2.92 9.88
C LEU A 134 7.90 -1.60 9.59
N SER A 135 7.30 -0.47 9.95
CA SER A 135 7.97 0.82 9.81
C SER A 135 9.22 0.86 10.71
N PRO A 136 10.35 1.36 10.22
CA PRO A 136 11.54 1.52 11.06
C PRO A 136 11.39 2.64 12.10
N PHE A 137 10.35 3.46 11.99
CA PHE A 137 10.13 4.64 12.86
C PHE A 137 9.06 4.40 13.94
N ASP A 138 8.09 3.50 13.70
CA ASP A 138 7.03 3.18 14.67
C ASP A 138 6.64 1.71 14.54
N GLN A 139 6.79 0.95 15.62
CA GLN A 139 6.47 -0.49 15.66
C GLN A 139 4.98 -0.82 15.51
N ARG A 140 4.08 0.17 15.55
CA ARG A 140 2.65 0.00 15.33
C ARG A 140 2.26 0.17 13.87
N VAL A 141 3.16 0.77 13.08
CA VAL A 141 2.91 1.13 11.68
C VAL A 141 3.52 0.07 10.76
N VAL A 142 2.76 -0.35 9.78
CA VAL A 142 3.23 -1.21 8.68
C VAL A 142 3.23 -0.41 7.38
N ASP A 143 4.28 -0.62 6.59
CA ASP A 143 4.43 -0.07 5.25
C ASP A 143 4.16 -1.16 4.21
N ILE A 144 3.27 -0.92 3.27
CA ILE A 144 3.06 -1.73 2.07
C ILE A 144 3.69 -0.96 0.90
N ARG A 145 4.81 -1.46 0.39
CA ARG A 145 5.49 -0.89 -0.77
C ARG A 145 5.13 -1.65 -2.01
N ILE A 146 4.72 -0.92 -3.03
CA ILE A 146 4.46 -1.48 -4.35
C ILE A 146 5.60 -1.02 -5.27
N ILE A 147 6.17 -1.94 -6.02
CA ILE A 147 7.23 -1.70 -7.00
C ILE A 147 6.76 -2.14 -8.37
N ASP A 148 7.20 -1.44 -9.40
CA ASP A 148 6.91 -1.76 -10.79
C ASP A 148 7.85 -2.86 -11.36
N ASN A 149 7.67 -3.19 -12.62
CA ASN A 149 8.49 -4.18 -13.35
C ASN A 149 9.97 -3.77 -13.51
N GLN A 150 10.30 -2.48 -13.30
CA GLN A 150 11.68 -1.99 -13.30
C GLN A 150 12.30 -2.02 -11.91
N GLY A 151 11.56 -2.43 -10.88
CA GLY A 151 12.00 -2.47 -9.49
C GLY A 151 11.97 -1.10 -8.80
N LEU A 152 11.23 -0.12 -9.35
CA LEU A 152 11.07 1.22 -8.78
C LEU A 152 9.81 1.28 -7.91
N ASN A 153 9.85 2.10 -6.88
CA ASN A 153 8.66 2.29 -6.03
C ASN A 153 7.56 3.02 -6.80
N LEU A 154 6.35 2.49 -6.77
CA LEU A 154 5.17 3.24 -7.19
C LEU A 154 4.87 4.32 -6.15
N SER A 155 4.78 5.56 -6.62
CA SER A 155 4.39 6.73 -5.84
C SER A 155 3.10 7.33 -6.38
N ALA A 156 2.47 8.22 -5.61
CA ALA A 156 1.25 8.92 -6.04
C ALA A 156 1.41 9.67 -7.38
N THR A 157 2.63 10.07 -7.72
CA THR A 157 2.98 10.75 -8.97
C THR A 157 3.23 9.81 -10.14
N SER A 158 3.48 8.52 -9.89
CA SER A 158 3.77 7.51 -10.92
C SER A 158 2.54 6.67 -11.30
N VAL A 159 1.35 7.26 -11.27
CA VAL A 159 0.06 6.59 -11.54
C VAL A 159 -0.11 6.14 -13.01
N ALA A 160 0.87 6.41 -13.88
CA ALA A 160 0.97 5.77 -15.19
C ALA A 160 2.18 4.83 -15.19
N PRO A 161 2.03 3.58 -14.72
CA PRO A 161 3.10 2.59 -14.79
C PRO A 161 3.49 2.35 -16.26
N SER A 162 4.76 2.02 -16.47
CA SER A 162 5.34 1.82 -17.81
C SER A 162 4.60 0.78 -18.68
N TRP A 163 3.85 -0.14 -18.08
CA TRP A 163 3.02 -1.12 -18.80
C TRP A 163 1.76 -0.54 -19.44
N THR A 164 1.31 0.67 -19.09
CA THR A 164 0.16 1.33 -19.73
C THR A 164 0.56 2.10 -21.00
N ARG A 165 1.88 2.20 -21.30
CA ARG A 165 2.40 2.95 -22.46
C ARG A 165 2.66 2.09 -23.69
N SER A 166 2.45 0.78 -23.63
CA SER A 166 2.62 -0.14 -24.75
C SER A 166 1.29 -0.77 -25.15
N ALA A 167 0.40 0.08 -25.59
CA ALA A 167 -0.77 -0.30 -26.36
C ALA A 167 -0.78 0.49 -27.67
#